data_35c0c63c3f4fbc94ac678a1d6cc5d842
#
_entry.id   35c0c63c3f4fbc94ac678a1d6cc5d842
#
_cell.length_a   1.000
_cell.length_b   1.000
_cell.length_c   1.000
_cell.angle_alpha   90.00
_cell.angle_beta   90.00
_cell.angle_gamma   90.00
#
_symmetry.space_group_name_H-M   'P 1'
#
loop_
_entity.id
_entity.type
_entity.pdbx_description
1 polymer ?
#
loop_
_entity_poly.entity_id
_entity_poly.type
_entity_poly.pdbx_seq_one_letter_code
_entity_poly.pdbx_strand_id
1 'polypeptide(L)'
;MENEAVSKNFIEQIIEKDLAEGHCETVKTRFPPEPNGYLHIGHAKSILLNSGLAKKYGGEFNLRFDDTNPTKEKLEFVESIKEDVKWLGADWGDRLFFASNYFDQMYEAAIKLIKKGKAYVSDLSADEIREYRGTLTEPGKEDPYAKRSVEENLALFEEMKEGKCEDGSRVLRARIDMTSSNINMRDPILYRVAHMTHHNTGDKWCIYPMYDFAHPIEDAIEGITHSICTLEFEDHRPLYDWVVTELGYKTSPEGTPKQIEFAKLYLTNVVTGKRYIKKLVEEGIVDGWDDPRLVSIAALRRRGFTPESIKMFVDLCGVSKAQSSVDYAMLEYCIREDLKLKRPRMMAVLDPVKLIIDNYPEDQIEYLEADNNLENESLGKRQVPFGRELYIDREDFMENPPKKYFRLFPGNEVRLMNAYFVKCTGFEKDENGNVTEIHCTYDPETKCGTGFTGRKVKGTIHWVAAKTAKKVTVRLYENIIDESKGVYNEDGSLNLNPNSLTVKECFVEPALAEAKPYESFQFVRQGYFCADARDSKEGAPVFNRIVALKSSFRLPKQQ
;
A
#
# COMPACT_ATOMS: atom_id res chain seq x y z
N MET A 1 5.93 -5.78 36.28
CA MET A 1 6.28 -5.47 34.87
C MET A 1 6.01 -4.00 34.71
N GLU A 2 7.07 -3.20 34.77
CA GLU A 2 7.02 -1.76 34.56
C GLU A 2 6.55 -1.51 33.12
N ASN A 3 5.48 -0.74 32.96
CA ASN A 3 5.06 -0.21 31.68
C ASN A 3 6.20 0.70 31.18
N GLU A 4 7.03 0.22 30.27
CA GLU A 4 7.85 1.13 29.47
C GLU A 4 6.89 2.09 28.78
N ALA A 5 6.94 3.35 29.16
CA ALA A 5 6.14 4.41 28.55
C ALA A 5 6.58 4.52 27.08
N VAL A 6 5.76 4.03 26.17
CA VAL A 6 5.97 4.19 24.73
C VAL A 6 6.18 5.67 24.45
N SER A 7 7.35 6.04 23.91
CA SER A 7 7.69 7.42 23.60
C SER A 7 6.64 8.00 22.64
N LYS A 8 5.99 9.10 23.07
CA LYS A 8 4.98 9.81 22.27
C LYS A 8 5.66 10.55 21.12
N ASN A 9 5.10 10.41 19.92
CA ASN A 9 5.54 11.22 18.80
C ASN A 9 5.13 12.70 18.95
N PHE A 10 5.70 13.58 18.13
CA PHE A 10 5.45 15.03 18.26
C PHE A 10 4.00 15.43 18.01
N ILE A 11 3.24 14.69 17.17
CA ILE A 11 1.82 14.98 16.92
C ILE A 11 0.99 14.65 18.16
N GLU A 12 1.27 13.53 18.81
CA GLU A 12 0.63 13.15 20.07
C GLU A 12 0.89 14.18 21.17
N GLN A 13 2.10 14.74 21.24
CA GLN A 13 2.44 15.80 22.18
C GLN A 13 1.63 17.08 21.91
N ILE A 14 1.44 17.46 20.64
CA ILE A 14 0.61 18.61 20.26
C ILE A 14 -0.85 18.36 20.65
N ILE A 15 -1.41 17.19 20.33
CA ILE A 15 -2.80 16.84 20.68
C ILE A 15 -3.03 16.90 22.19
N GLU A 16 -2.14 16.30 22.98
CA GLU A 16 -2.26 16.28 24.43
C GLU A 16 -2.17 17.68 25.05
N LYS A 17 -1.31 18.53 24.49
CA LYS A 17 -1.23 19.93 24.89
C LYS A 17 -2.55 20.66 24.58
N ASP A 18 -3.09 20.49 23.38
CA ASP A 18 -4.32 21.15 22.96
C ASP A 18 -5.54 20.73 23.80
N LEU A 19 -5.62 19.45 24.16
CA LEU A 19 -6.64 18.94 25.06
C LEU A 19 -6.48 19.52 26.49
N ALA A 20 -5.26 19.56 27.02
CA ALA A 20 -4.97 20.05 28.37
C ALA A 20 -5.21 21.58 28.51
N GLU A 21 -4.91 22.33 27.46
CA GLU A 21 -5.09 23.79 27.42
C GLU A 21 -6.52 24.20 26.97
N GLY A 22 -7.38 23.24 26.64
CA GLY A 22 -8.77 23.50 26.23
C GLY A 22 -8.91 24.12 24.84
N HIS A 23 -7.92 23.94 23.95
CA HIS A 23 -8.02 24.39 22.58
C HIS A 23 -9.00 23.54 21.75
N CYS A 24 -9.28 22.34 22.20
CA CYS A 24 -10.35 21.47 21.72
C CYS A 24 -10.82 20.53 22.84
N GLU A 25 -12.09 20.10 22.78
CA GLU A 25 -12.67 19.13 23.73
C GLU A 25 -12.47 17.68 23.27
N THR A 26 -12.44 17.47 21.97
CA THR A 26 -12.31 16.15 21.32
C THR A 26 -11.29 16.23 20.19
N VAL A 27 -10.79 15.07 19.77
CA VAL A 27 -9.87 14.97 18.63
C VAL A 27 -10.65 14.53 17.40
N LYS A 28 -10.63 15.33 16.35
CA LYS A 28 -11.23 14.98 15.07
C LYS A 28 -10.20 15.14 13.97
N THR A 29 -9.94 14.04 13.25
CA THR A 29 -9.00 13.96 12.15
C THR A 29 -9.71 13.54 10.86
N ARG A 30 -9.03 13.61 9.72
CA ARG A 30 -9.58 13.17 8.44
C ARG A 30 -8.49 12.64 7.52
N PHE A 31 -8.90 11.82 6.57
CA PHE A 31 -8.15 11.48 5.38
C PHE A 31 -8.86 12.07 4.16
N PRO A 32 -8.25 13.05 3.43
CA PRO A 32 -8.89 13.77 2.35
C PRO A 32 -8.33 13.40 0.96
N PRO A 33 -8.56 12.18 0.43
CA PRO A 33 -8.01 11.80 -0.86
C PRO A 33 -8.71 12.51 -2.03
N GLU A 34 -7.94 12.91 -3.05
CA GLU A 34 -8.50 13.21 -4.36
C GLU A 34 -8.94 11.92 -5.05
N PRO A 35 -10.19 11.82 -5.59
CA PRO A 35 -10.66 10.61 -6.27
C PRO A 35 -10.13 10.53 -7.72
N ASN A 36 -8.82 10.58 -7.90
CA ASN A 36 -8.13 10.66 -9.18
C ASN A 36 -7.13 9.51 -9.43
N GLY A 37 -7.18 8.44 -8.63
CA GLY A 37 -6.35 7.25 -8.76
C GLY A 37 -6.39 6.34 -7.55
N TYR A 38 -5.76 5.18 -7.67
CA TYR A 38 -5.63 4.20 -6.61
C TYR A 38 -4.68 4.65 -5.51
N LEU A 39 -4.99 4.28 -4.27
CA LEU A 39 -4.11 4.53 -3.12
C LEU A 39 -2.88 3.61 -3.17
N HIS A 40 -1.78 4.07 -2.61
CA HIS A 40 -0.55 3.30 -2.45
C HIS A 40 -0.07 3.29 -1.00
N ILE A 41 0.99 2.52 -0.72
CA ILE A 41 1.55 2.34 0.63
C ILE A 41 1.84 3.67 1.36
N GLY A 42 2.20 4.74 0.65
CA GLY A 42 2.38 6.06 1.23
C GLY A 42 1.10 6.64 1.85
N HIS A 43 -0.05 6.40 1.21
CA HIS A 43 -1.36 6.80 1.74
C HIS A 43 -1.76 5.97 2.98
N ALA A 44 -1.35 4.69 3.05
CA ALA A 44 -1.60 3.85 4.22
C ALA A 44 -1.05 4.47 5.51
N LYS A 45 0.15 5.10 5.45
CA LYS A 45 0.71 5.82 6.61
C LYS A 45 -0.21 6.96 7.07
N SER A 46 -0.72 7.77 6.15
CA SER A 46 -1.65 8.86 6.49
C SER A 46 -2.98 8.36 7.05
N ILE A 47 -3.55 7.31 6.45
CA ILE A 47 -4.82 6.71 6.90
C ILE A 47 -4.67 6.16 8.32
N LEU A 48 -3.64 5.33 8.55
CA LEU A 48 -3.40 4.69 9.84
C LEU A 48 -3.02 5.70 10.93
N LEU A 49 -2.28 6.76 10.59
CA LEU A 49 -1.95 7.83 11.52
C LEU A 49 -3.21 8.60 11.95
N ASN A 50 -4.00 9.10 11.00
CA ASN A 50 -5.19 9.88 11.30
C ASN A 50 -6.25 9.06 12.04
N SER A 51 -6.60 7.87 11.55
CA SER A 51 -7.57 6.99 12.21
C SER A 51 -7.06 6.46 13.55
N GLY A 52 -5.77 6.18 13.67
CA GLY A 52 -5.13 5.73 14.91
C GLY A 52 -5.14 6.79 16.01
N LEU A 53 -4.84 8.04 15.67
CA LEU A 53 -4.90 9.16 16.60
C LEU A 53 -6.33 9.42 17.07
N ALA A 54 -7.30 9.48 16.17
CA ALA A 54 -8.70 9.61 16.53
C ALA A 54 -9.12 8.52 17.52
N LYS A 55 -8.83 7.26 17.20
CA LYS A 55 -9.13 6.11 18.08
C LYS A 55 -8.43 6.22 19.44
N LYS A 56 -7.15 6.57 19.45
CA LYS A 56 -6.34 6.65 20.68
C LYS A 56 -6.90 7.68 21.68
N TYR A 57 -7.38 8.81 21.18
CA TYR A 57 -7.92 9.90 22.01
C TYR A 57 -9.46 9.89 22.11
N GLY A 58 -10.12 8.79 21.73
CA GLY A 58 -11.58 8.66 21.84
C GLY A 58 -12.36 9.63 20.95
N GLY A 59 -11.74 10.09 19.87
CA GLY A 59 -12.30 11.06 18.94
C GLY A 59 -12.89 10.44 17.67
N GLU A 60 -12.97 11.23 16.61
CA GLU A 60 -13.60 10.86 15.34
C GLU A 60 -12.64 10.95 14.17
N PHE A 61 -12.83 10.05 13.20
CA PHE A 61 -12.11 10.03 11.93
C PHE A 61 -13.09 10.20 10.77
N ASN A 62 -12.82 11.18 9.88
CA ASN A 62 -13.63 11.46 8.70
C ASN A 62 -12.92 10.95 7.44
N LEU A 63 -13.68 10.42 6.48
CA LEU A 63 -13.24 10.25 5.11
C LEU A 63 -13.87 11.34 4.24
N ARG A 64 -13.07 12.24 3.69
CA ARG A 64 -13.54 13.32 2.81
C ARG A 64 -12.86 13.21 1.46
N PHE A 65 -13.64 13.06 0.41
CA PHE A 65 -13.13 13.16 -0.94
C PHE A 65 -12.91 14.63 -1.33
N ASP A 66 -11.67 14.99 -1.62
CA ASP A 66 -11.35 16.30 -2.18
C ASP A 66 -11.63 16.26 -3.70
N ASP A 67 -12.87 16.53 -4.04
CA ASP A 67 -13.40 16.55 -5.39
C ASP A 67 -13.60 18.00 -5.92
N THR A 68 -12.68 18.88 -5.59
CA THR A 68 -12.70 20.28 -6.02
C THR A 68 -12.31 20.47 -7.49
N ASN A 69 -11.63 19.49 -8.10
CA ASN A 69 -11.15 19.57 -9.47
C ASN A 69 -11.95 18.67 -10.45
N PRO A 70 -12.86 19.23 -11.27
CA PRO A 70 -13.76 18.44 -12.11
C PRO A 70 -13.06 17.63 -13.22
N THR A 71 -11.78 17.90 -13.50
CA THR A 71 -11.08 17.32 -14.65
C THR A 71 -10.57 15.89 -14.46
N LYS A 72 -10.48 15.40 -13.22
CA LYS A 72 -9.72 14.18 -12.89
C LYS A 72 -10.47 13.12 -12.13
N GLU A 73 -11.71 13.37 -11.75
CA GLU A 73 -12.45 12.58 -10.78
C GLU A 73 -13.28 11.48 -11.46
N LYS A 74 -13.23 10.27 -10.88
CA LYS A 74 -14.00 9.12 -11.35
C LYS A 74 -14.59 8.34 -10.19
N LEU A 75 -15.84 7.89 -10.33
CA LEU A 75 -16.55 7.08 -9.33
C LEU A 75 -15.81 5.77 -9.00
N GLU A 76 -15.13 5.18 -9.97
CA GLU A 76 -14.30 3.98 -9.77
C GLU A 76 -13.27 4.17 -8.66
N PHE A 77 -12.60 5.34 -8.63
CA PHE A 77 -11.60 5.63 -7.60
C PHE A 77 -12.22 5.87 -6.22
N VAL A 78 -13.41 6.46 -6.17
CA VAL A 78 -14.15 6.64 -4.90
C VAL A 78 -14.41 5.29 -4.24
N GLU A 79 -14.93 4.30 -4.98
CA GLU A 79 -15.22 2.98 -4.43
C GLU A 79 -13.95 2.22 -4.03
N SER A 80 -12.90 2.27 -4.87
CA SER A 80 -11.61 1.66 -4.54
C SER A 80 -10.98 2.26 -3.27
N ILE A 81 -11.03 3.58 -3.12
CA ILE A 81 -10.50 4.27 -1.93
C ILE A 81 -11.28 3.87 -0.67
N LYS A 82 -12.60 3.81 -0.72
CA LYS A 82 -13.44 3.35 0.40
C LYS A 82 -13.09 1.93 0.82
N GLU A 83 -12.91 1.04 -0.16
CA GLU A 83 -12.52 -0.35 0.10
C GLU A 83 -11.14 -0.43 0.75
N ASP A 84 -10.16 0.32 0.26
CA ASP A 84 -8.79 0.34 0.79
C ASP A 84 -8.73 0.88 2.22
N VAL A 85 -9.45 1.97 2.51
CA VAL A 85 -9.51 2.57 3.85
C VAL A 85 -10.13 1.58 4.85
N LYS A 86 -11.23 0.93 4.48
CA LYS A 86 -11.87 -0.12 5.31
C LYS A 86 -10.96 -1.32 5.52
N TRP A 87 -10.31 -1.77 4.47
CA TRP A 87 -9.39 -2.90 4.55
C TRP A 87 -8.22 -2.65 5.51
N LEU A 88 -7.72 -1.40 5.58
CA LEU A 88 -6.70 -1.00 6.55
C LEU A 88 -7.23 -0.93 7.99
N GLY A 89 -8.54 -1.11 8.21
CA GLY A 89 -9.17 -1.08 9.52
C GLY A 89 -9.56 0.31 10.00
N ALA A 90 -9.52 1.32 9.12
CA ALA A 90 -10.00 2.66 9.42
C ALA A 90 -11.51 2.74 9.14
N ASP A 91 -12.26 3.19 10.14
CA ASP A 91 -13.72 3.33 10.06
C ASP A 91 -14.13 4.80 10.26
N TRP A 92 -14.86 5.30 9.28
CA TRP A 92 -15.42 6.66 9.32
C TRP A 92 -16.90 6.68 9.77
N GLY A 93 -17.54 5.52 9.97
CA GLY A 93 -18.98 5.43 10.29
C GLY A 93 -19.86 6.09 9.21
N ASP A 94 -20.63 7.09 9.62
CA ASP A 94 -21.45 7.94 8.75
C ASP A 94 -20.76 9.23 8.26
N ARG A 95 -19.49 9.43 8.64
CA ARG A 95 -18.70 10.64 8.35
C ARG A 95 -17.95 10.54 7.02
N LEU A 96 -18.71 10.28 5.96
CA LEU A 96 -18.26 10.31 4.57
C LEU A 96 -18.70 11.63 3.93
N PHE A 97 -17.74 12.42 3.46
CA PHE A 97 -17.98 13.73 2.89
C PHE A 97 -17.34 13.91 1.52
N PHE A 98 -17.84 14.90 0.79
CA PHE A 98 -17.27 15.38 -0.47
C PHE A 98 -17.06 16.88 -0.36
N ALA A 99 -15.92 17.39 -0.81
CA ALA A 99 -15.64 18.82 -0.86
C ALA A 99 -16.71 19.58 -1.63
N SER A 100 -17.21 19.00 -2.72
CA SER A 100 -18.27 19.57 -3.56
C SER A 100 -19.61 19.78 -2.84
N ASN A 101 -19.85 19.09 -1.70
CA ASN A 101 -21.04 19.34 -0.89
C ASN A 101 -21.00 20.72 -0.20
N TYR A 102 -19.84 21.32 -0.11
CA TYR A 102 -19.59 22.61 0.54
C TYR A 102 -19.41 23.77 -0.44
N PHE A 103 -19.61 23.57 -1.75
CA PHE A 103 -19.40 24.61 -2.75
C PHE A 103 -20.25 25.87 -2.50
N ASP A 104 -21.49 25.72 -2.03
CA ASP A 104 -22.32 26.88 -1.64
C ASP A 104 -21.68 27.67 -0.50
N GLN A 105 -21.22 26.99 0.58
CA GLN A 105 -20.55 27.62 1.72
C GLN A 105 -19.20 28.25 1.32
N MET A 106 -18.44 27.62 0.42
CA MET A 106 -17.18 28.17 -0.09
C MET A 106 -17.44 29.44 -0.91
N TYR A 107 -18.51 29.48 -1.70
CA TYR A 107 -18.91 30.68 -2.43
C TYR A 107 -19.26 31.81 -1.48
N GLU A 108 -20.07 31.56 -0.45
CA GLU A 108 -20.40 32.54 0.58
C GLU A 108 -19.16 33.02 1.37
N ALA A 109 -18.21 32.13 1.62
CA ALA A 109 -16.94 32.48 2.25
C ALA A 109 -16.11 33.44 1.36
N ALA A 110 -16.08 33.18 0.04
CA ALA A 110 -15.43 34.09 -0.92
C ALA A 110 -16.10 35.49 -0.93
N ILE A 111 -17.44 35.54 -0.95
CA ILE A 111 -18.20 36.79 -0.82
C ILE A 111 -17.84 37.54 0.47
N LYS A 112 -17.72 36.82 1.60
CA LYS A 112 -17.31 37.41 2.88
C LYS A 112 -15.91 38.04 2.81
N LEU A 113 -14.95 37.38 2.17
CA LEU A 113 -13.60 37.93 1.97
C LEU A 113 -13.61 39.17 1.08
N ILE A 114 -14.40 39.16 -0.01
CA ILE A 114 -14.54 40.36 -0.89
C ILE A 114 -15.11 41.53 -0.10
N LYS A 115 -16.19 41.34 0.67
CA LYS A 115 -16.80 42.36 1.53
C LYS A 115 -15.84 42.93 2.57
N LYS A 116 -14.91 42.12 3.08
CA LYS A 116 -13.83 42.56 3.97
C LYS A 116 -12.68 43.27 3.26
N GLY A 117 -12.70 43.38 1.93
CA GLY A 117 -11.57 43.88 1.15
C GLY A 117 -10.35 42.94 1.15
N LYS A 118 -10.53 41.65 1.45
CA LYS A 118 -9.49 40.62 1.56
C LYS A 118 -9.40 39.72 0.32
N ALA A 119 -10.23 39.97 -0.69
CA ALA A 119 -10.18 39.29 -1.97
C ALA A 119 -10.61 40.24 -3.09
N TYR A 120 -10.09 40.01 -4.28
CA TYR A 120 -10.40 40.80 -5.49
C TYR A 120 -10.37 39.94 -6.75
N VAL A 121 -11.13 40.34 -7.77
CA VAL A 121 -11.13 39.71 -9.08
C VAL A 121 -10.01 40.28 -9.91
N SER A 122 -9.20 39.41 -10.52
CA SER A 122 -8.12 39.77 -11.43
C SER A 122 -8.41 39.23 -12.83
N ASP A 123 -8.17 40.07 -13.86
CA ASP A 123 -8.28 39.68 -15.26
C ASP A 123 -6.92 39.27 -15.87
N LEU A 124 -5.89 39.08 -15.03
CA LEU A 124 -4.61 38.53 -15.45
C LEU A 124 -4.74 37.06 -15.84
N SER A 125 -4.11 36.71 -16.95
CA SER A 125 -3.92 35.28 -17.33
C SER A 125 -2.99 34.53 -16.36
N ALA A 126 -2.99 33.24 -16.45
CA ALA A 126 -2.12 32.40 -15.62
C ALA A 126 -0.62 32.74 -15.77
N ASP A 127 -0.19 33.07 -16.99
CA ASP A 127 1.21 33.43 -17.25
C ASP A 127 1.55 34.82 -16.68
N GLU A 128 0.66 35.80 -16.84
CA GLU A 128 0.81 37.12 -16.24
C GLU A 128 0.82 37.04 -14.69
N ILE A 129 -0.06 36.25 -14.09
CA ILE A 129 -0.05 36.03 -12.63
C ILE A 129 1.29 35.45 -12.19
N ARG A 130 1.86 34.50 -12.95
CA ARG A 130 3.17 33.93 -12.66
C ARG A 130 4.27 34.98 -12.73
N GLU A 131 4.24 35.84 -13.72
CA GLU A 131 5.19 36.96 -13.86
C GLU A 131 5.06 37.94 -12.69
N TYR A 132 3.84 38.40 -12.39
CA TYR A 132 3.58 39.36 -11.32
C TYR A 132 3.92 38.79 -9.93
N ARG A 133 3.75 37.50 -9.74
CA ARG A 133 4.08 36.83 -8.48
C ARG A 133 5.60 36.85 -8.18
N GLY A 134 6.43 36.95 -9.19
CA GLY A 134 7.90 36.93 -9.04
C GLY A 134 8.46 35.54 -8.75
N THR A 135 9.66 35.49 -8.20
CA THR A 135 10.42 34.28 -7.92
C THR A 135 10.73 34.15 -6.42
N LEU A 136 11.45 33.10 -6.04
CA LEU A 136 11.92 32.94 -4.64
C LEU A 136 12.89 34.05 -4.22
N THR A 137 13.62 34.62 -5.17
CA THR A 137 14.63 35.66 -4.93
C THR A 137 14.17 37.09 -5.31
N GLU A 138 13.06 37.20 -6.03
CA GLU A 138 12.50 38.49 -6.46
C GLU A 138 11.08 38.62 -5.91
N PRO A 139 10.72 39.76 -5.28
CA PRO A 139 9.38 40.01 -4.78
C PRO A 139 8.39 40.09 -5.93
N GLY A 140 7.11 39.87 -5.62
CA GLY A 140 6.02 40.10 -6.56
C GLY A 140 5.75 41.58 -6.78
N LYS A 141 5.00 41.85 -7.84
CA LYS A 141 4.47 43.19 -8.20
C LYS A 141 2.98 43.24 -7.88
N GLU A 142 2.49 44.41 -7.51
CA GLU A 142 1.06 44.63 -7.29
C GLU A 142 0.26 44.28 -8.56
N ASP A 143 -0.78 43.49 -8.40
CA ASP A 143 -1.73 43.19 -9.47
C ASP A 143 -2.48 44.47 -9.86
N PRO A 144 -2.56 44.86 -11.15
CA PRO A 144 -3.21 46.09 -11.61
C PRO A 144 -4.70 46.16 -11.21
N TYR A 145 -5.33 45.02 -10.95
CA TYR A 145 -6.75 44.94 -10.55
C TYR A 145 -6.96 44.90 -9.03
N ALA A 146 -5.89 44.89 -8.22
CA ALA A 146 -5.98 44.82 -6.77
C ALA A 146 -6.73 45.99 -6.13
N LYS A 147 -6.86 47.14 -6.82
CA LYS A 147 -7.49 48.37 -6.33
C LYS A 147 -8.98 48.49 -6.65
N ARG A 148 -9.59 47.52 -7.30
CA ARG A 148 -11.03 47.48 -7.57
C ARG A 148 -11.83 47.63 -6.27
N SER A 149 -12.96 48.33 -6.34
CA SER A 149 -13.85 48.48 -5.18
C SER A 149 -14.51 47.16 -4.77
N VAL A 150 -15.05 47.09 -3.55
CA VAL A 150 -15.80 45.92 -3.07
C VAL A 150 -17.00 45.63 -3.97
N GLU A 151 -17.72 46.68 -4.38
CA GLU A 151 -18.91 46.57 -5.23
C GLU A 151 -18.56 46.03 -6.60
N GLU A 152 -17.48 46.54 -7.21
CA GLU A 152 -16.97 46.05 -8.49
C GLU A 152 -16.55 44.57 -8.41
N ASN A 153 -15.79 44.18 -7.38
CA ASN A 153 -15.37 42.82 -7.20
C ASN A 153 -16.54 41.84 -6.97
N LEU A 154 -17.58 42.27 -6.24
CA LEU A 154 -18.80 41.46 -6.04
C LEU A 154 -19.52 41.23 -7.36
N ALA A 155 -19.68 42.29 -8.19
CA ALA A 155 -20.35 42.18 -9.49
C ALA A 155 -19.56 41.29 -10.45
N LEU A 156 -18.23 41.42 -10.51
CA LEU A 156 -17.37 40.60 -11.36
C LEU A 156 -17.34 39.11 -10.90
N PHE A 157 -17.37 38.86 -9.61
CA PHE A 157 -17.39 37.49 -9.10
C PHE A 157 -18.74 36.81 -9.36
N GLU A 158 -19.85 37.58 -9.33
CA GLU A 158 -21.17 37.07 -9.73
C GLU A 158 -21.19 36.76 -11.24
N GLU A 159 -20.63 37.61 -12.12
CA GLU A 159 -20.48 37.31 -13.54
C GLU A 159 -19.69 36.00 -13.79
N MET A 160 -18.63 35.73 -13.01
CA MET A 160 -17.86 34.50 -13.10
C MET A 160 -18.77 33.30 -12.76
N LYS A 161 -19.58 33.36 -11.68
CA LYS A 161 -20.50 32.31 -11.29
C LYS A 161 -21.61 32.07 -12.30
N GLU A 162 -22.11 33.11 -12.92
CA GLU A 162 -23.16 33.05 -13.94
C GLU A 162 -22.71 32.54 -15.32
N GLY A 163 -21.41 32.20 -15.45
CA GLY A 163 -20.84 31.67 -16.68
C GLY A 163 -20.64 32.72 -17.80
N LYS A 164 -20.60 34.00 -17.46
CA LYS A 164 -20.37 35.10 -18.40
C LYS A 164 -18.89 35.30 -18.75
N CYS A 165 -17.99 34.50 -18.17
CA CYS A 165 -16.55 34.62 -18.37
C CYS A 165 -16.00 33.36 -19.03
N GLU A 166 -15.05 33.53 -19.94
CA GLU A 166 -14.33 32.41 -20.56
C GLU A 166 -13.35 31.75 -19.57
N ASP A 167 -13.01 30.48 -19.80
CA ASP A 167 -12.03 29.76 -19.02
C ASP A 167 -10.68 30.49 -19.04
N GLY A 168 -10.11 30.70 -17.85
CA GLY A 168 -8.83 31.39 -17.69
C GLY A 168 -8.86 32.91 -17.86
N SER A 169 -10.01 33.53 -18.15
CA SER A 169 -10.12 34.97 -18.34
C SER A 169 -10.12 35.75 -17.02
N ARG A 170 -10.58 35.17 -15.95
CA ARG A 170 -10.68 35.78 -14.62
C ARG A 170 -10.43 34.78 -13.51
N VAL A 171 -9.87 35.27 -12.41
CA VAL A 171 -9.68 34.55 -11.17
C VAL A 171 -10.05 35.41 -9.96
N LEU A 172 -10.48 34.79 -8.86
CA LEU A 172 -10.55 35.48 -7.58
C LEU A 172 -9.23 35.27 -6.85
N ARG A 173 -8.59 36.34 -6.39
CA ARG A 173 -7.34 36.29 -5.63
C ARG A 173 -7.53 36.79 -4.21
N ALA A 174 -6.83 36.19 -3.25
CA ALA A 174 -6.70 36.77 -1.92
C ALA A 174 -5.84 38.05 -1.98
N ARG A 175 -6.12 38.99 -1.10
CA ARG A 175 -5.27 40.17 -0.88
C ARG A 175 -4.50 39.98 0.39
N ILE A 176 -3.22 39.62 0.28
CA ILE A 176 -2.35 39.32 1.42
C ILE A 176 -1.07 40.17 1.36
N ASP A 177 -0.03 39.70 0.64
CA ASP A 177 1.26 40.40 0.56
C ASP A 177 2.07 39.91 -0.65
N MET A 178 2.14 40.73 -1.71
CA MET A 178 2.89 40.42 -2.91
C MET A 178 4.42 40.41 -2.70
N THR A 179 4.89 40.90 -1.55
CA THR A 179 6.33 40.94 -1.20
C THR A 179 6.76 39.81 -0.27
N SER A 180 5.82 38.98 0.17
CA SER A 180 6.09 37.87 1.09
C SER A 180 7.22 36.97 0.58
N SER A 181 8.08 36.51 1.47
CA SER A 181 9.09 35.48 1.16
C SER A 181 8.45 34.13 0.82
N ASN A 182 7.26 33.86 1.33
CA ASN A 182 6.47 32.69 0.98
C ASN A 182 5.59 32.99 -0.24
N ILE A 183 5.90 32.36 -1.37
CA ILE A 183 5.18 32.54 -2.64
C ILE A 183 3.69 32.23 -2.50
N ASN A 184 3.30 31.28 -1.64
CA ASN A 184 1.89 30.92 -1.43
C ASN A 184 1.09 32.07 -0.77
N MET A 185 1.75 33.05 -0.16
CA MET A 185 1.12 34.24 0.43
C MET A 185 1.08 35.45 -0.51
N ARG A 186 1.61 35.34 -1.73
CA ARG A 186 1.60 36.42 -2.73
C ARG A 186 0.31 36.43 -3.51
N ASP A 187 -0.75 36.94 -2.90
CA ASP A 187 -2.10 37.04 -3.45
C ASP A 187 -2.53 35.77 -4.21
N PRO A 188 -2.66 34.64 -3.52
CA PRO A 188 -2.97 33.35 -4.15
C PRO A 188 -4.35 33.36 -4.80
N ILE A 189 -4.52 32.51 -5.81
CA ILE A 189 -5.81 32.29 -6.47
C ILE A 189 -6.71 31.48 -5.52
N LEU A 190 -7.93 31.96 -5.30
CA LEU A 190 -8.97 31.30 -4.49
C LEU A 190 -9.99 30.58 -5.37
N TYR A 191 -10.40 31.18 -6.52
CA TYR A 191 -11.33 30.61 -7.48
C TYR A 191 -10.84 30.79 -8.91
N ARG A 192 -11.15 29.83 -9.76
CA ARG A 192 -10.93 29.88 -11.21
C ARG A 192 -12.23 29.61 -11.98
N VAL A 193 -12.31 30.10 -13.21
CA VAL A 193 -13.38 29.75 -14.15
C VAL A 193 -13.01 28.47 -14.90
N ALA A 194 -13.92 27.51 -14.92
CA ALA A 194 -13.79 26.27 -15.70
C ALA A 194 -15.19 25.75 -16.06
N HIS A 195 -15.56 25.78 -17.33
CA HIS A 195 -16.81 25.26 -17.84
C HIS A 195 -16.70 23.74 -18.07
N MET A 196 -16.91 22.98 -16.99
CA MET A 196 -16.79 21.53 -16.97
C MET A 196 -17.89 20.92 -16.12
N THR A 197 -18.43 19.78 -16.59
CA THR A 197 -19.36 18.99 -15.80
C THR A 197 -18.66 18.31 -14.64
N HIS A 198 -19.11 18.54 -13.41
CA HIS A 198 -18.59 17.93 -12.20
C HIS A 198 -19.33 16.63 -11.87
N HIS A 199 -18.59 15.58 -11.44
CA HIS A 199 -19.16 14.24 -11.20
C HIS A 199 -20.30 14.24 -10.16
N ASN A 200 -20.30 15.15 -9.19
CA ASN A 200 -21.29 15.21 -8.11
C ASN A 200 -22.30 16.37 -8.27
N THR A 201 -21.85 17.53 -8.74
CA THR A 201 -22.70 18.74 -8.86
C THR A 201 -23.21 19.02 -10.27
N GLY A 202 -22.79 18.22 -11.26
CA GLY A 202 -23.17 18.41 -12.66
C GLY A 202 -22.69 19.76 -13.21
N ASP A 203 -23.58 20.48 -13.89
CA ASP A 203 -23.30 21.79 -14.51
C ASP A 203 -23.74 22.98 -13.64
N LYS A 204 -23.99 22.75 -12.34
CA LYS A 204 -24.38 23.82 -11.41
C LYS A 204 -23.33 24.92 -11.27
N TRP A 205 -22.06 24.56 -11.38
CA TRP A 205 -20.92 25.44 -11.17
C TRP A 205 -20.06 25.53 -12.44
N CYS A 206 -19.57 26.73 -12.73
CA CYS A 206 -18.53 27.01 -13.73
C CYS A 206 -17.34 27.77 -13.11
N ILE A 207 -17.34 27.96 -11.80
CA ILE A 207 -16.20 28.41 -11.01
C ILE A 207 -15.92 27.38 -9.94
N TYR A 208 -14.65 27.10 -9.69
CA TYR A 208 -14.20 26.09 -8.75
C TYR A 208 -13.16 26.65 -7.79
N PRO A 209 -13.27 26.36 -6.48
CA PRO A 209 -12.29 26.78 -5.50
C PRO A 209 -10.97 26.08 -5.71
N MET A 210 -9.88 26.79 -5.44
CA MET A 210 -8.54 26.18 -5.39
C MET A 210 -8.37 25.42 -4.06
N TYR A 211 -7.51 24.40 -4.08
CA TYR A 211 -7.24 23.54 -2.93
C TYR A 211 -6.95 24.32 -1.63
N ASP A 212 -6.05 25.30 -1.69
CA ASP A 212 -5.63 26.06 -0.50
C ASP A 212 -6.75 26.94 0.11
N PHE A 213 -7.81 27.20 -0.66
CA PHE A 213 -9.00 27.88 -0.16
C PHE A 213 -10.06 26.89 0.35
N ALA A 214 -10.30 25.82 -0.39
CA ALA A 214 -11.31 24.81 -0.07
C ALA A 214 -10.97 24.05 1.21
N HIS A 215 -9.77 23.50 1.26
CA HIS A 215 -9.32 22.61 2.34
C HIS A 215 -9.47 23.17 3.77
N PRO A 216 -9.03 24.40 4.11
CA PRO A 216 -9.25 24.95 5.44
C PRO A 216 -10.73 25.18 5.76
N ILE A 217 -11.57 25.51 4.77
CA ILE A 217 -13.01 25.69 4.96
C ILE A 217 -13.69 24.37 5.25
N GLU A 218 -13.35 23.33 4.50
CA GLU A 218 -13.84 21.96 4.73
C GLU A 218 -13.50 21.47 6.12
N ASP A 219 -12.25 21.63 6.55
CA ASP A 219 -11.81 21.27 7.89
C ASP A 219 -12.62 22.02 8.97
N ALA A 220 -12.87 23.31 8.78
CA ALA A 220 -13.64 24.12 9.71
C ALA A 220 -15.11 23.68 9.78
N ILE A 221 -15.76 23.44 8.63
CA ILE A 221 -17.17 23.01 8.56
C ILE A 221 -17.36 21.64 9.23
N GLU A 222 -16.44 20.71 9.01
CA GLU A 222 -16.50 19.37 9.59
C GLU A 222 -16.05 19.34 11.06
N GLY A 223 -15.53 20.43 11.59
CA GLY A 223 -15.02 20.51 12.96
C GLY A 223 -13.73 19.71 13.17
N ILE A 224 -12.92 19.58 12.13
CA ILE A 224 -11.59 18.97 12.24
C ILE A 224 -10.75 19.79 13.22
N THR A 225 -10.12 19.11 14.16
CA THR A 225 -9.26 19.78 15.15
C THR A 225 -7.79 19.78 14.70
N HIS A 226 -7.30 18.62 14.26
CA HIS A 226 -5.92 18.43 13.83
C HIS A 226 -5.90 17.97 12.39
N SER A 227 -5.54 18.89 11.51
CA SER A 227 -5.44 18.74 10.06
C SER A 227 -4.06 18.19 9.71
N ILE A 228 -3.90 16.87 9.73
CA ILE A 228 -2.60 16.20 9.60
C ILE A 228 -2.35 15.89 8.13
N CYS A 229 -1.23 16.36 7.59
CA CYS A 229 -0.83 16.22 6.18
C CYS A 229 0.67 15.98 6.03
N THR A 230 1.15 15.84 4.79
CA THR A 230 2.57 15.64 4.52
C THR A 230 3.34 16.95 4.44
N LEU A 231 4.68 16.91 4.61
CA LEU A 231 5.57 18.09 4.61
C LEU A 231 5.51 18.93 3.32
N GLU A 232 5.01 18.39 2.23
CA GLU A 232 4.81 19.16 0.98
C GLU A 232 3.85 20.35 1.16
N PHE A 233 3.04 20.35 2.20
CA PHE A 233 2.10 21.42 2.56
C PHE A 233 2.61 22.36 3.66
N GLU A 234 3.85 22.23 4.11
CA GLU A 234 4.38 23.07 5.20
C GLU A 234 4.37 24.55 4.83
N ASP A 235 4.77 24.89 3.59
CA ASP A 235 4.74 26.27 3.08
C ASP A 235 3.32 26.78 2.79
N HIS A 236 2.33 25.90 2.74
CA HIS A 236 0.91 26.24 2.59
C HIS A 236 0.22 26.55 3.92
N ARG A 237 0.77 26.14 5.07
CA ARG A 237 0.17 26.36 6.38
C ARG A 237 -0.11 27.81 6.70
N PRO A 238 0.74 28.81 6.39
CA PRO A 238 0.39 30.21 6.61
C PRO A 238 -0.87 30.66 5.87
N LEU A 239 -1.11 30.13 4.66
CA LEU A 239 -2.35 30.41 3.92
C LEU A 239 -3.56 29.71 4.54
N TYR A 240 -3.40 28.46 4.99
CA TYR A 240 -4.42 27.76 5.76
C TYR A 240 -4.86 28.56 6.98
N ASP A 241 -3.91 29.00 7.80
CA ASP A 241 -4.17 29.82 9.00
C ASP A 241 -4.83 31.16 8.64
N TRP A 242 -4.41 31.81 7.54
CA TRP A 242 -5.02 33.04 7.08
C TRP A 242 -6.49 32.84 6.71
N VAL A 243 -6.82 31.79 5.96
CA VAL A 243 -8.21 31.52 5.53
C VAL A 243 -9.12 31.28 6.74
N VAL A 244 -8.73 30.38 7.67
CA VAL A 244 -9.59 30.10 8.84
C VAL A 244 -9.72 31.28 9.80
N THR A 245 -8.69 32.11 9.89
CA THR A 245 -8.72 33.34 10.71
C THR A 245 -9.60 34.42 10.10
N GLU A 246 -9.41 34.74 8.82
CA GLU A 246 -10.18 35.79 8.14
C GLU A 246 -11.66 35.43 8.01
N LEU A 247 -11.99 34.17 7.90
CA LEU A 247 -13.37 33.70 7.91
C LEU A 247 -14.00 33.57 9.30
N GLY A 248 -13.19 33.69 10.36
CA GLY A 248 -13.64 33.64 11.76
C GLY A 248 -13.91 32.24 12.27
N TYR A 249 -13.35 31.22 11.64
CA TYR A 249 -13.40 29.83 12.12
C TYR A 249 -12.40 29.59 13.26
N LYS A 250 -11.29 30.33 13.26
CA LYS A 250 -10.24 30.25 14.28
C LYS A 250 -10.16 31.60 14.99
N THR A 251 -10.30 31.56 16.30
CA THR A 251 -10.39 32.77 17.15
C THR A 251 -9.09 33.14 17.86
N SER A 252 -8.13 32.18 17.94
CA SER A 252 -6.80 32.40 18.48
C SER A 252 -5.74 31.66 17.65
N PRO A 253 -4.47 32.12 17.66
CA PRO A 253 -3.38 31.44 16.94
C PRO A 253 -3.21 29.97 17.37
N GLU A 254 -3.43 29.65 18.62
CA GLU A 254 -3.30 28.32 19.22
C GLU A 254 -4.55 27.45 19.04
N GLY A 255 -5.68 28.04 18.60
CA GLY A 255 -6.96 27.35 18.43
C GLY A 255 -6.97 26.36 17.28
N THR A 256 -8.03 25.56 17.22
CA THR A 256 -8.30 24.62 16.12
C THR A 256 -9.29 25.23 15.10
N PRO A 257 -9.31 24.77 13.86
CA PRO A 257 -8.43 23.74 13.26
C PRO A 257 -6.98 24.21 13.10
N LYS A 258 -6.04 23.28 13.22
CA LYS A 258 -4.62 23.56 12.95
C LYS A 258 -4.01 22.51 12.05
N GLN A 259 -3.22 22.95 11.07
CA GLN A 259 -2.49 22.08 10.17
C GLN A 259 -1.16 21.63 10.81
N ILE A 260 -0.87 20.34 10.70
CA ILE A 260 0.34 19.71 11.24
C ILE A 260 0.92 18.81 10.15
N GLU A 261 2.20 18.96 9.85
CA GLU A 261 2.86 18.22 8.79
C GLU A 261 3.82 17.16 9.34
N PHE A 262 3.88 16.02 8.64
CA PHE A 262 4.81 14.93 8.90
C PHE A 262 5.51 14.46 7.63
N ALA A 263 6.66 13.78 7.79
CA ALA A 263 7.45 13.31 6.66
C ALA A 263 6.72 12.20 5.88
N LYS A 264 6.66 12.39 4.56
CA LYS A 264 6.12 11.42 3.62
C LYS A 264 6.94 10.12 3.64
N LEU A 265 6.27 9.00 3.43
CA LEU A 265 6.91 7.71 3.30
C LEU A 265 7.48 7.53 1.89
N TYR A 266 8.78 7.35 1.79
CA TYR A 266 9.47 6.94 0.57
C TYR A 266 9.99 5.52 0.73
N LEU A 267 9.63 4.64 -0.21
CA LEU A 267 10.21 3.31 -0.32
C LEU A 267 11.26 3.27 -1.42
N THR A 268 12.32 2.49 -1.18
CA THR A 268 13.32 2.21 -2.20
C THR A 268 12.76 1.31 -3.30
N ASN A 269 13.22 1.50 -4.52
CA ASN A 269 12.99 0.62 -5.66
C ASN A 269 11.52 0.35 -6.00
N VAL A 270 10.61 1.28 -5.70
CA VAL A 270 9.19 1.17 -6.03
C VAL A 270 8.72 2.28 -6.97
N VAL A 271 7.69 2.00 -7.74
CA VAL A 271 7.02 2.95 -8.62
C VAL A 271 5.69 3.36 -7.99
N THR A 272 5.54 4.65 -7.66
CA THR A 272 4.30 5.22 -7.09
C THR A 272 3.69 6.29 -7.97
N GLY A 273 4.43 6.81 -8.94
CA GLY A 273 3.98 7.87 -9.82
C GLY A 273 2.88 7.41 -10.78
N LYS A 274 1.69 8.03 -10.67
CA LYS A 274 0.49 7.66 -11.47
C LYS A 274 0.77 7.61 -12.99
N ARG A 275 1.55 8.55 -13.51
CA ARG A 275 1.93 8.58 -14.93
C ARG A 275 2.67 7.33 -15.37
N TYR A 276 3.60 6.86 -14.55
CA TYR A 276 4.38 5.66 -14.84
C TYR A 276 3.53 4.39 -14.74
N ILE A 277 2.72 4.27 -13.68
CA ILE A 277 1.83 3.10 -13.50
C ILE A 277 0.83 3.03 -14.65
N LYS A 278 0.21 4.15 -15.03
CA LYS A 278 -0.70 4.22 -16.17
C LYS A 278 -0.04 3.69 -17.44
N LYS A 279 1.20 4.13 -17.73
CA LYS A 279 1.98 3.65 -18.88
C LYS A 279 2.24 2.15 -18.82
N LEU A 280 2.64 1.61 -17.66
CA LEU A 280 2.86 0.17 -17.47
C LEU A 280 1.59 -0.65 -17.75
N VAL A 281 0.42 -0.15 -17.37
CA VAL A 281 -0.88 -0.78 -17.63
C VAL A 281 -1.23 -0.70 -19.12
N GLU A 282 -1.09 0.47 -19.74
CA GLU A 282 -1.41 0.69 -21.16
C GLU A 282 -0.50 -0.14 -22.09
N GLU A 283 0.76 -0.32 -21.73
CA GLU A 283 1.73 -1.14 -22.48
C GLU A 283 1.62 -2.66 -22.17
N GLY A 284 0.72 -3.05 -21.24
CA GLY A 284 0.53 -4.46 -20.87
C GLY A 284 1.71 -5.08 -20.11
N ILE A 285 2.61 -4.25 -19.54
CA ILE A 285 3.73 -4.70 -18.71
C ILE A 285 3.22 -5.22 -17.37
N VAL A 286 2.21 -4.59 -16.83
CA VAL A 286 1.46 -5.03 -15.65
C VAL A 286 0.00 -5.29 -16.01
N ASP A 287 -0.64 -6.17 -15.24
CA ASP A 287 -1.98 -6.69 -15.47
C ASP A 287 -3.10 -5.78 -14.94
N GLY A 288 -2.79 -4.56 -14.57
CA GLY A 288 -3.70 -3.57 -14.01
C GLY A 288 -3.09 -2.84 -12.82
N TRP A 289 -3.88 -1.95 -12.21
CA TRP A 289 -3.45 -1.19 -11.03
C TRP A 289 -3.32 -2.04 -9.77
N ASP A 290 -3.90 -3.22 -9.76
CA ASP A 290 -3.84 -4.23 -8.70
C ASP A 290 -2.80 -5.33 -8.97
N ASP A 291 -1.93 -5.16 -9.98
CA ASP A 291 -0.87 -6.13 -10.25
C ASP A 291 0.04 -6.31 -9.02
N PRO A 292 0.25 -7.55 -8.55
CA PRO A 292 1.02 -7.83 -7.34
C PRO A 292 2.48 -7.33 -7.32
N ARG A 293 3.01 -6.84 -8.43
CA ARG A 293 4.33 -6.19 -8.52
C ARG A 293 4.30 -4.71 -8.15
N LEU A 294 3.13 -4.11 -8.03
CA LEU A 294 2.93 -2.72 -7.64
C LEU A 294 2.78 -2.59 -6.13
N VAL A 295 2.81 -1.35 -5.66
CA VAL A 295 2.64 -1.00 -4.23
C VAL A 295 1.37 -0.18 -3.97
N SER A 296 0.38 -0.26 -4.88
CA SER A 296 -0.97 0.17 -4.57
C SER A 296 -1.54 -0.70 -3.44
N ILE A 297 -2.46 -0.17 -2.63
CA ILE A 297 -3.08 -0.95 -1.55
C ILE A 297 -3.83 -2.15 -2.14
N ALA A 298 -4.52 -1.95 -3.27
CA ALA A 298 -5.18 -3.03 -4.00
C ALA A 298 -4.20 -4.13 -4.46
N ALA A 299 -3.01 -3.75 -4.96
CA ALA A 299 -1.97 -4.69 -5.38
C ALA A 299 -1.40 -5.47 -4.19
N LEU A 300 -1.10 -4.80 -3.08
CA LEU A 300 -0.60 -5.44 -1.86
C LEU A 300 -1.63 -6.43 -1.31
N ARG A 301 -2.91 -6.04 -1.26
CA ARG A 301 -4.02 -6.92 -0.85
C ARG A 301 -4.14 -8.15 -1.75
N ARG A 302 -4.13 -7.97 -3.07
CA ARG A 302 -4.19 -9.06 -4.05
C ARG A 302 -3.00 -10.01 -3.94
N ARG A 303 -1.81 -9.46 -3.66
CA ARG A 303 -0.60 -10.27 -3.42
C ARG A 303 -0.69 -11.11 -2.15
N GLY A 304 -1.48 -10.68 -1.16
CA GLY A 304 -1.71 -11.38 0.10
C GLY A 304 -1.13 -10.69 1.33
N PHE A 305 -0.75 -9.42 1.25
CA PHE A 305 -0.42 -8.62 2.42
C PHE A 305 -1.65 -8.47 3.32
N THR A 306 -1.42 -8.34 4.62
CA THR A 306 -2.47 -8.18 5.63
C THR A 306 -2.50 -6.75 6.16
N PRO A 307 -3.67 -6.26 6.62
CA PRO A 307 -3.73 -4.96 7.29
C PRO A 307 -2.78 -4.86 8.48
N GLU A 308 -2.63 -5.93 9.24
CA GLU A 308 -1.74 -6.01 10.41
C GLU A 308 -0.27 -5.84 10.01
N SER A 309 0.15 -6.44 8.89
CA SER A 309 1.52 -6.27 8.38
C SER A 309 1.80 -4.84 7.91
N ILE A 310 0.82 -4.19 7.26
CA ILE A 310 0.94 -2.80 6.85
C ILE A 310 0.99 -1.87 8.07
N LYS A 311 0.16 -2.15 9.09
CA LYS A 311 0.19 -1.40 10.35
C LYS A 311 1.56 -1.56 11.04
N MET A 312 2.07 -2.78 11.17
CA MET A 312 3.40 -3.04 11.74
C MET A 312 4.49 -2.25 10.99
N PHE A 313 4.43 -2.25 9.67
CA PHE A 313 5.37 -1.52 8.84
C PHE A 313 5.29 0.00 9.08
N VAL A 314 4.10 0.57 9.13
CA VAL A 314 3.90 2.00 9.41
C VAL A 314 4.37 2.37 10.82
N ASP A 315 4.10 1.53 11.81
CA ASP A 315 4.56 1.72 13.20
C ASP A 315 6.11 1.71 13.27
N LEU A 316 6.78 0.80 12.55
CA LEU A 316 8.24 0.76 12.48
C LEU A 316 8.86 1.96 11.75
N CYS A 317 8.16 2.52 10.75
CA CYS A 317 8.59 3.76 10.08
C CYS A 317 8.58 4.96 11.02
N GLY A 318 7.72 4.93 12.03
CA GLY A 318 7.53 6.04 12.97
C GLY A 318 6.95 7.30 12.34
N VAL A 319 6.79 8.35 13.16
CA VAL A 319 6.25 9.65 12.78
C VAL A 319 7.24 10.73 13.15
N SER A 320 7.76 11.44 12.16
CA SER A 320 8.72 12.54 12.34
C SER A 320 8.58 13.57 11.22
N LYS A 321 9.25 14.71 11.34
CA LYS A 321 9.44 15.69 10.27
C LYS A 321 10.70 15.43 9.42
N ALA A 322 11.53 14.49 9.81
CA ALA A 322 12.73 14.12 9.05
C ALA A 322 12.35 13.21 7.87
N GLN A 323 12.61 13.66 6.66
CA GLN A 323 12.39 12.88 5.46
C GLN A 323 13.40 11.73 5.39
N SER A 324 12.89 10.51 5.22
CA SER A 324 13.73 9.31 5.12
C SER A 324 13.19 8.36 4.06
N SER A 325 14.09 7.62 3.44
CA SER A 325 13.74 6.51 2.55
C SER A 325 13.82 5.20 3.33
N VAL A 326 12.81 4.37 3.19
CA VAL A 326 12.67 3.08 3.87
C VAL A 326 12.91 1.96 2.88
N ASP A 327 13.72 0.96 3.28
CA ASP A 327 13.96 -0.21 2.45
C ASP A 327 12.68 -1.07 2.31
N TYR A 328 12.33 -1.43 1.08
CA TYR A 328 11.21 -2.33 0.79
C TYR A 328 11.31 -3.66 1.55
N ALA A 329 12.51 -4.14 1.83
CA ALA A 329 12.75 -5.35 2.62
C ALA A 329 12.15 -5.28 4.04
N MET A 330 11.95 -4.08 4.60
CA MET A 330 11.27 -3.90 5.89
C MET A 330 9.76 -4.22 5.78
N LEU A 331 9.12 -3.86 4.68
CA LEU A 331 7.72 -4.23 4.41
C LEU A 331 7.59 -5.76 4.28
N GLU A 332 8.52 -6.39 3.57
CA GLU A 332 8.57 -7.85 3.45
C GLU A 332 8.84 -8.54 4.80
N TYR A 333 9.66 -7.95 5.65
CA TYR A 333 9.87 -8.45 7.01
C TYR A 333 8.55 -8.44 7.80
N CYS A 334 7.81 -7.34 7.77
CA CYS A 334 6.54 -7.23 8.50
C CYS A 334 5.51 -8.29 8.08
N ILE A 335 5.38 -8.58 6.79
CA ILE A 335 4.46 -9.62 6.34
C ILE A 335 4.92 -11.03 6.75
N ARG A 336 6.23 -11.32 6.73
CA ARG A 336 6.74 -12.61 7.22
C ARG A 336 6.40 -12.81 8.70
N GLU A 337 6.66 -11.81 9.53
CA GLU A 337 6.37 -11.88 10.97
C GLU A 337 4.87 -12.05 11.24
N ASP A 338 4.02 -11.34 10.50
CA ASP A 338 2.56 -11.46 10.65
C ASP A 338 2.05 -12.86 10.28
N LEU A 339 2.56 -13.44 9.19
CA LEU A 339 2.08 -14.73 8.68
C LEU A 339 2.66 -15.93 9.43
N LYS A 340 3.82 -15.79 10.06
CA LYS A 340 4.61 -16.86 10.65
C LYS A 340 3.81 -17.74 11.63
N LEU A 341 3.01 -17.14 12.49
CA LEU A 341 2.20 -17.82 13.48
C LEU A 341 0.75 -18.04 13.06
N LYS A 342 0.32 -17.42 11.95
CA LYS A 342 -1.09 -17.40 11.55
C LYS A 342 -1.40 -18.35 10.41
N ARG A 343 -0.40 -18.83 9.66
CA ARG A 343 -0.68 -19.58 8.43
C ARG A 343 -0.19 -21.01 8.49
N PRO A 344 -0.99 -21.96 7.93
CA PRO A 344 -0.58 -23.35 7.85
C PRO A 344 0.58 -23.52 6.87
N ARG A 345 1.46 -24.48 7.21
CA ARG A 345 2.61 -24.88 6.40
C ARG A 345 2.22 -26.10 5.57
N MET A 346 2.19 -25.94 4.26
CA MET A 346 1.76 -26.95 3.30
C MET A 346 2.90 -27.34 2.38
N MET A 347 2.89 -28.57 1.87
CA MET A 347 3.88 -29.01 0.90
C MET A 347 3.44 -28.69 -0.52
N ALA A 348 4.32 -28.04 -1.26
CA ALA A 348 4.15 -27.68 -2.66
C ALA A 348 5.49 -27.84 -3.38
N VAL A 349 5.50 -28.48 -4.53
CA VAL A 349 6.68 -28.73 -5.34
C VAL A 349 6.62 -27.84 -6.57
N LEU A 350 7.51 -26.86 -6.62
CA LEU A 350 7.49 -25.79 -7.64
C LEU A 350 8.23 -26.18 -8.94
N ASP A 351 9.22 -27.06 -8.85
CA ASP A 351 9.96 -27.60 -10.00
C ASP A 351 10.05 -29.11 -9.89
N PRO A 352 8.99 -29.84 -10.29
CA PRO A 352 8.83 -31.24 -9.95
C PRO A 352 9.78 -32.16 -10.73
N VAL A 353 10.32 -33.14 -10.02
CA VAL A 353 10.91 -34.35 -10.57
C VAL A 353 10.31 -35.56 -9.85
N LYS A 354 10.07 -36.64 -10.58
CA LYS A 354 9.44 -37.84 -10.03
C LYS A 354 10.44 -38.62 -9.16
N LEU A 355 9.97 -39.11 -8.01
CA LEU A 355 10.70 -40.00 -7.13
C LEU A 355 9.86 -41.27 -6.94
N ILE A 356 10.46 -42.43 -7.18
CA ILE A 356 9.84 -43.75 -7.01
C ILE A 356 10.49 -44.45 -5.82
N ILE A 357 9.67 -44.97 -4.90
CA ILE A 357 10.11 -45.78 -3.79
C ILE A 357 9.91 -47.24 -4.16
N ASP A 358 10.98 -47.90 -4.68
CA ASP A 358 10.92 -49.20 -5.33
C ASP A 358 10.38 -50.33 -4.41
N ASN A 359 10.64 -50.24 -3.11
CA ASN A 359 10.18 -51.23 -2.13
C ASN A 359 8.88 -50.82 -1.40
N TYR A 360 8.18 -49.77 -1.86
CA TYR A 360 6.86 -49.42 -1.33
C TYR A 360 5.76 -50.09 -2.18
N PRO A 361 4.66 -50.61 -1.59
CA PRO A 361 3.59 -51.26 -2.35
C PRO A 361 2.92 -50.35 -3.37
N GLU A 362 2.68 -50.85 -4.59
CA GLU A 362 2.23 -50.04 -5.75
C GLU A 362 0.91 -49.30 -5.54
N ASP A 363 -0.06 -49.97 -4.96
CA ASP A 363 -1.42 -49.45 -4.82
C ASP A 363 -1.73 -48.90 -3.42
N GLN A 364 -0.74 -48.91 -2.55
CA GLN A 364 -0.93 -48.43 -1.17
C GLN A 364 -0.85 -46.92 -1.11
N ILE A 365 -1.89 -46.30 -0.55
CA ILE A 365 -1.88 -44.92 -0.07
C ILE A 365 -2.08 -44.96 1.45
N GLU A 366 -1.14 -44.41 2.18
CA GLU A 366 -1.31 -44.18 3.63
C GLU A 366 -1.45 -42.67 3.91
N TYR A 367 -2.08 -42.32 5.01
CA TYR A 367 -2.24 -40.94 5.44
C TYR A 367 -1.35 -40.67 6.65
N LEU A 368 -0.43 -39.73 6.48
CA LEU A 368 0.54 -39.36 7.51
C LEU A 368 0.08 -38.07 8.19
N GLU A 369 0.22 -38.02 9.50
CA GLU A 369 -0.10 -36.82 10.27
C GLU A 369 0.99 -35.76 10.10
N ALA A 370 0.58 -34.54 9.85
CA ALA A 370 1.46 -33.39 9.76
C ALA A 370 0.89 -32.19 10.53
N ASP A 371 1.74 -31.53 11.31
CA ASP A 371 1.37 -30.29 11.99
C ASP A 371 1.14 -29.18 10.98
N ASN A 372 0.04 -28.43 11.13
CA ASN A 372 -0.23 -27.29 10.28
C ASN A 372 0.73 -26.12 10.53
N ASN A 373 1.20 -25.98 11.77
CA ASN A 373 2.24 -25.02 12.12
C ASN A 373 2.98 -25.46 13.39
N LEU A 374 4.30 -25.65 13.29
CA LEU A 374 5.14 -26.10 14.41
C LEU A 374 5.29 -25.06 15.54
N GLU A 375 5.01 -23.79 15.26
CA GLU A 375 5.12 -22.69 16.22
C GLU A 375 3.75 -22.25 16.78
N ASN A 376 2.65 -22.80 16.24
CA ASN A 376 1.28 -22.52 16.69
C ASN A 376 0.42 -23.78 16.62
N GLU A 377 0.39 -24.53 17.70
CA GLU A 377 -0.37 -25.77 17.82
C GLU A 377 -1.89 -25.57 17.66
N SER A 378 -2.41 -24.34 17.87
CA SER A 378 -3.84 -24.06 17.72
C SER A 378 -4.35 -24.22 16.29
N LEU A 379 -3.46 -24.20 15.29
CA LEU A 379 -3.79 -24.50 13.90
C LEU A 379 -4.03 -25.98 13.63
N GLY A 380 -3.74 -26.87 14.61
CA GLY A 380 -4.03 -28.29 14.54
C GLY A 380 -3.14 -29.03 13.54
N LYS A 381 -3.65 -30.19 13.12
CA LYS A 381 -2.94 -31.14 12.26
C LYS A 381 -3.79 -31.51 11.06
N ARG A 382 -3.16 -32.08 10.04
CA ARG A 382 -3.82 -32.64 8.86
C ARG A 382 -3.28 -34.00 8.49
N GLN A 383 -4.02 -34.70 7.65
CA GLN A 383 -3.59 -35.96 7.05
C GLN A 383 -3.05 -35.72 5.65
N VAL A 384 -1.82 -36.16 5.39
CA VAL A 384 -1.15 -36.00 4.09
C VAL A 384 -1.02 -37.37 3.42
N PRO A 385 -1.54 -37.56 2.19
CA PRO A 385 -1.44 -38.83 1.50
C PRO A 385 0.00 -39.10 1.08
N PHE A 386 0.48 -40.34 1.31
CA PHE A 386 1.79 -40.84 0.96
C PHE A 386 1.66 -42.12 0.16
N GLY A 387 2.49 -42.29 -0.86
CA GLY A 387 2.48 -43.48 -1.71
C GLY A 387 3.85 -43.77 -2.32
N ARG A 388 3.89 -44.73 -3.23
CA ARG A 388 5.12 -45.19 -3.91
C ARG A 388 5.73 -44.08 -4.79
N GLU A 389 4.91 -43.36 -5.53
CA GLU A 389 5.35 -42.30 -6.45
C GLU A 389 5.13 -40.93 -5.82
N LEU A 390 6.17 -40.11 -5.81
CA LEU A 390 6.18 -38.77 -5.26
C LEU A 390 6.72 -37.79 -6.29
N TYR A 391 6.41 -36.48 -6.09
CA TYR A 391 7.17 -35.39 -6.68
C TYR A 391 8.00 -34.73 -5.59
N ILE A 392 9.24 -34.36 -5.93
CA ILE A 392 10.14 -33.53 -5.12
C ILE A 392 10.65 -32.37 -5.98
N ASP A 393 11.15 -31.30 -5.36
CA ASP A 393 11.81 -30.25 -6.13
C ASP A 393 13.11 -30.74 -6.76
N ARG A 394 13.32 -30.39 -8.02
CA ARG A 394 14.51 -30.78 -8.78
C ARG A 394 15.81 -30.39 -8.09
N GLU A 395 15.83 -29.24 -7.40
CA GLU A 395 17.00 -28.77 -6.64
C GLU A 395 17.34 -29.64 -5.42
N ASP A 396 16.43 -30.51 -4.99
CA ASP A 396 16.64 -31.46 -3.89
C ASP A 396 17.40 -32.74 -4.32
N PHE A 397 17.72 -32.86 -5.60
CA PHE A 397 18.54 -33.94 -6.12
C PHE A 397 19.73 -33.41 -6.94
N MET A 398 20.91 -33.99 -6.73
CA MET A 398 22.11 -33.80 -7.58
C MET A 398 22.81 -35.12 -7.80
N GLU A 399 23.21 -35.37 -9.04
CA GLU A 399 24.03 -36.54 -9.41
C GLU A 399 25.42 -36.46 -8.77
N ASN A 400 26.07 -35.29 -8.91
CA ASN A 400 27.42 -35.02 -8.40
C ASN A 400 27.41 -33.79 -7.48
N PRO A 401 27.02 -33.94 -6.20
CA PRO A 401 26.85 -32.82 -5.32
C PRO A 401 28.18 -32.23 -4.83
N PRO A 402 28.23 -30.92 -4.56
CA PRO A 402 29.36 -30.29 -3.91
C PRO A 402 29.47 -30.70 -2.44
N LYS A 403 30.64 -30.46 -1.82
CA LYS A 403 30.80 -30.60 -0.37
C LYS A 403 29.74 -29.77 0.37
N LYS A 404 29.14 -30.34 1.45
CA LYS A 404 28.08 -29.74 2.26
C LYS A 404 26.69 -29.68 1.58
N TYR A 405 26.45 -30.47 0.54
CA TYR A 405 25.09 -30.70 0.03
C TYR A 405 24.43 -31.80 0.89
N PHE A 406 23.36 -31.45 1.59
CA PHE A 406 22.67 -32.33 2.54
C PHE A 406 21.29 -32.81 2.04
N ARG A 407 21.10 -32.79 0.72
CA ARG A 407 19.88 -33.27 0.07
C ARG A 407 20.15 -34.61 -0.61
N LEU A 408 19.29 -35.04 -1.51
CA LEU A 408 19.35 -36.36 -2.12
C LEU A 408 20.40 -36.46 -3.25
N PHE A 409 21.18 -37.53 -3.25
CA PHE A 409 22.11 -37.92 -4.33
C PHE A 409 22.34 -39.41 -4.28
N PRO A 410 22.88 -40.05 -5.33
CA PRO A 410 23.10 -41.49 -5.37
C PRO A 410 23.84 -42.02 -4.14
N GLY A 411 23.23 -43.02 -3.47
CA GLY A 411 23.75 -43.62 -2.25
C GLY A 411 23.50 -42.85 -0.95
N ASN A 412 22.98 -41.64 -1.01
CA ASN A 412 22.65 -40.82 0.18
C ASN A 412 21.24 -41.10 0.69
N GLU A 413 21.07 -40.89 2.00
CA GLU A 413 19.80 -41.03 2.70
C GLU A 413 19.33 -39.66 3.23
N VAL A 414 18.05 -39.35 3.05
CA VAL A 414 17.37 -38.15 3.57
C VAL A 414 16.05 -38.51 4.23
N ARG A 415 15.50 -37.62 5.06
CA ARG A 415 14.15 -37.73 5.54
C ARG A 415 13.18 -37.06 4.56
N LEU A 416 12.16 -37.80 4.16
CA LEU A 416 10.94 -37.20 3.62
C LEU A 416 10.14 -36.60 4.76
N MET A 417 9.81 -35.32 4.68
CA MET A 417 9.15 -34.56 5.76
C MET A 417 7.87 -35.25 6.22
N ASN A 418 7.72 -35.43 7.54
CA ASN A 418 6.62 -36.14 8.18
C ASN A 418 6.44 -37.60 7.76
N ALA A 419 7.40 -38.20 7.05
CA ALA A 419 7.31 -39.55 6.50
C ALA A 419 8.48 -40.44 6.95
N TYR A 420 9.25 -40.97 6.03
CA TYR A 420 10.29 -41.97 6.23
C TYR A 420 11.67 -41.47 5.81
N PHE A 421 12.71 -42.23 6.17
CA PHE A 421 13.99 -42.10 5.51
C PHE A 421 13.94 -42.83 4.17
N VAL A 422 14.53 -42.19 3.13
CA VAL A 422 14.71 -42.78 1.80
C VAL A 422 16.15 -42.66 1.39
N LYS A 423 16.67 -43.73 0.75
CA LYS A 423 18.02 -43.81 0.21
C LYS A 423 17.95 -43.90 -1.30
N CYS A 424 18.65 -43.00 -1.99
CA CYS A 424 18.73 -43.02 -3.47
C CYS A 424 19.53 -44.23 -3.94
N THR A 425 18.94 -45.03 -4.83
CA THR A 425 19.52 -46.22 -5.43
C THR A 425 19.89 -45.99 -6.89
N GLY A 426 19.30 -45.03 -7.57
CA GLY A 426 19.54 -44.71 -8.96
C GLY A 426 18.67 -43.55 -9.46
N PHE A 427 18.82 -43.23 -10.74
CA PHE A 427 18.03 -42.21 -11.43
C PHE A 427 18.06 -42.44 -12.93
N GLU A 428 17.09 -41.90 -13.64
CA GLU A 428 16.97 -41.89 -15.09
C GLU A 428 17.10 -40.49 -15.68
N LYS A 429 17.58 -40.38 -16.91
CA LYS A 429 17.73 -39.15 -17.66
C LYS A 429 17.04 -39.20 -19.01
N ASP A 430 16.61 -38.05 -19.47
CA ASP A 430 16.18 -37.87 -20.88
C ASP A 430 17.38 -37.76 -21.86
N GLU A 431 17.07 -37.64 -23.15
CA GLU A 431 18.05 -37.46 -24.20
C GLU A 431 18.92 -36.21 -24.07
N ASN A 432 18.41 -35.19 -23.31
CA ASN A 432 19.11 -33.94 -23.06
C ASN A 432 19.95 -33.98 -21.77
N GLY A 433 19.94 -35.11 -21.05
CA GLY A 433 20.68 -35.30 -19.80
C GLY A 433 19.96 -34.77 -18.56
N ASN A 434 18.70 -34.35 -18.66
CA ASN A 434 17.91 -33.93 -17.51
C ASN A 434 17.41 -35.17 -16.74
N VAL A 435 17.47 -35.11 -15.40
CA VAL A 435 16.91 -36.16 -14.55
C VAL A 435 15.39 -36.14 -14.66
N THR A 436 14.82 -37.27 -15.04
CA THR A 436 13.36 -37.46 -15.22
C THR A 436 12.75 -38.25 -14.07
N GLU A 437 13.50 -39.20 -13.49
CA GLU A 437 13.03 -40.08 -12.46
C GLU A 437 14.16 -40.44 -11.49
N ILE A 438 13.86 -40.50 -10.19
CA ILE A 438 14.79 -40.84 -9.11
C ILE A 438 14.25 -42.09 -8.43
N HIS A 439 15.11 -43.10 -8.26
CA HIS A 439 14.77 -44.35 -7.56
C HIS A 439 15.33 -44.36 -6.16
N CYS A 440 14.47 -44.72 -5.19
CA CYS A 440 14.83 -44.83 -3.79
C CYS A 440 14.27 -46.12 -3.15
N THR A 441 14.86 -46.50 -2.04
CA THR A 441 14.26 -47.44 -1.08
C THR A 441 13.94 -46.71 0.22
N TYR A 442 12.82 -47.04 0.86
CA TYR A 442 12.48 -46.49 2.16
C TYR A 442 12.74 -47.50 3.28
N ASP A 443 12.92 -47.00 4.49
CA ASP A 443 13.04 -47.82 5.71
C ASP A 443 11.76 -47.67 6.55
N PRO A 444 10.92 -48.74 6.63
CA PRO A 444 9.64 -48.68 7.33
C PRO A 444 9.76 -48.34 8.84
N GLU A 445 10.89 -48.70 9.48
CA GLU A 445 11.11 -48.44 10.91
C GLU A 445 11.28 -46.94 11.22
N THR A 446 11.62 -46.15 10.23
CA THR A 446 11.92 -44.69 10.36
C THR A 446 10.69 -43.81 10.29
N LYS A 447 9.48 -44.37 10.30
CA LYS A 447 8.23 -43.59 10.24
C LYS A 447 8.24 -42.47 11.27
N CYS A 448 7.89 -41.26 10.81
CA CYS A 448 7.82 -40.09 11.69
C CYS A 448 6.78 -40.33 12.80
N GLY A 449 7.11 -39.92 14.04
CA GLY A 449 6.22 -40.10 15.20
C GLY A 449 6.31 -41.48 15.93
N THR A 450 7.09 -42.44 15.42
CA THR A 450 7.25 -43.75 16.05
C THR A 450 8.37 -43.82 17.11
N GLY A 451 9.10 -42.72 17.32
CA GLY A 451 10.20 -42.66 18.29
C GLY A 451 11.51 -43.33 17.80
N PHE A 452 11.69 -43.53 16.50
CA PHE A 452 12.91 -44.12 15.97
C PHE A 452 14.15 -43.28 16.31
N THR A 453 15.17 -43.91 16.88
CA THR A 453 16.43 -43.30 17.32
C THR A 453 17.69 -43.98 16.78
N GLY A 454 17.53 -44.99 15.92
CA GLY A 454 18.63 -45.86 15.47
C GLY A 454 19.73 -45.12 14.68
N ARG A 455 19.38 -44.12 13.90
CA ARG A 455 20.32 -43.27 13.18
C ARG A 455 19.73 -41.90 12.86
N LYS A 456 20.60 -40.95 12.50
CA LYS A 456 20.19 -39.59 12.09
C LYS A 456 20.61 -39.32 10.64
N VAL A 457 19.75 -38.63 9.91
CA VAL A 457 20.05 -38.08 8.58
C VAL A 457 20.21 -36.56 8.66
N LYS A 458 21.02 -35.98 7.79
CA LYS A 458 21.30 -34.53 7.81
C LYS A 458 20.30 -33.72 7.04
N GLY A 459 19.62 -34.33 6.04
CA GLY A 459 18.71 -33.63 5.14
C GLY A 459 17.25 -34.03 5.35
N THR A 460 16.36 -33.06 5.26
CA THR A 460 14.91 -33.24 5.17
C THR A 460 14.41 -32.51 3.93
N ILE A 461 13.67 -33.21 3.05
CA ILE A 461 13.07 -32.64 1.86
C ILE A 461 11.55 -32.77 1.91
N HIS A 462 10.85 -31.85 1.29
CA HIS A 462 9.39 -31.90 1.14
C HIS A 462 9.01 -32.61 -0.17
N TRP A 463 7.78 -33.03 -0.25
CA TRP A 463 7.27 -33.88 -1.31
C TRP A 463 5.76 -33.77 -1.43
N VAL A 464 5.19 -34.26 -2.53
CA VAL A 464 3.76 -34.52 -2.67
C VAL A 464 3.55 -35.88 -3.35
N ALA A 465 2.51 -36.64 -2.95
CA ALA A 465 2.21 -37.91 -3.56
C ALA A 465 1.66 -37.76 -4.97
N ALA A 466 2.31 -38.34 -5.98
CA ALA A 466 1.97 -38.13 -7.38
C ALA A 466 0.52 -38.53 -7.70
N LYS A 467 0.01 -39.59 -7.09
CA LYS A 467 -1.34 -40.13 -7.33
C LYS A 467 -2.47 -39.20 -6.86
N THR A 468 -2.21 -38.33 -5.88
CA THR A 468 -3.21 -37.45 -5.26
C THR A 468 -2.91 -35.97 -5.43
N ALA A 469 -1.68 -35.62 -5.79
CA ALA A 469 -1.27 -34.23 -5.98
C ALA A 469 -2.16 -33.49 -6.99
N LYS A 470 -2.36 -32.21 -6.75
CA LYS A 470 -3.10 -31.34 -7.65
C LYS A 470 -2.13 -30.41 -8.38
N LYS A 471 -2.40 -30.21 -9.67
CA LYS A 471 -1.66 -29.26 -10.50
C LYS A 471 -2.26 -27.89 -10.36
N VAL A 472 -1.46 -26.89 -10.01
CA VAL A 472 -1.86 -25.49 -9.84
C VAL A 472 -0.87 -24.56 -10.50
N THR A 473 -1.33 -23.35 -10.80
CA THR A 473 -0.46 -22.28 -11.30
C THR A 473 0.10 -21.48 -10.13
N VAL A 474 1.39 -21.23 -10.13
CA VAL A 474 2.10 -20.40 -9.15
C VAL A 474 2.79 -19.25 -9.84
N ARG A 475 2.63 -18.04 -9.31
CA ARG A 475 3.27 -16.82 -9.78
C ARG A 475 4.31 -16.36 -8.78
N LEU A 476 5.56 -16.30 -9.22
CA LEU A 476 6.70 -15.81 -8.44
C LEU A 476 6.98 -14.37 -8.86
N TYR A 477 6.80 -13.43 -7.95
CA TYR A 477 7.02 -12.02 -8.18
C TYR A 477 8.36 -11.58 -7.62
N GLU A 478 9.11 -10.87 -8.43
CA GLU A 478 10.29 -10.09 -8.05
C GLU A 478 10.00 -8.60 -8.20
N ASN A 479 10.92 -7.75 -7.76
CA ASN A 479 10.76 -6.32 -7.93
C ASN A 479 10.61 -5.96 -9.42
N ILE A 480 9.64 -5.10 -9.75
CA ILE A 480 9.41 -4.63 -11.12
C ILE A 480 10.57 -3.75 -11.63
N ILE A 481 11.32 -3.14 -10.71
CA ILE A 481 12.51 -2.34 -11.00
C ILE A 481 13.76 -3.22 -10.91
N ASP A 482 14.69 -3.02 -11.82
CA ASP A 482 16.04 -3.57 -11.73
C ASP A 482 16.82 -2.78 -10.67
N GLU A 483 16.88 -3.31 -9.46
CA GLU A 483 17.49 -2.65 -8.28
C GLU A 483 18.96 -2.29 -8.49
N SER A 484 19.66 -2.99 -9.40
CA SER A 484 21.07 -2.73 -9.68
C SER A 484 21.31 -1.42 -10.43
N LYS A 485 20.27 -0.87 -11.08
CA LYS A 485 20.35 0.31 -11.95
C LYS A 485 19.63 1.55 -11.40
N GLY A 486 18.88 1.38 -10.30
CA GLY A 486 17.99 2.42 -9.79
C GLY A 486 16.67 2.52 -10.55
N VAL A 487 15.76 3.37 -10.07
CA VAL A 487 14.37 3.42 -10.58
C VAL A 487 14.29 3.97 -12.00
N TYR A 488 15.08 5.01 -12.31
CA TYR A 488 14.99 5.75 -13.58
C TYR A 488 16.29 5.69 -14.38
N ASN A 489 16.14 5.60 -15.68
CA ASN A 489 17.22 5.85 -16.65
C ASN A 489 17.48 7.36 -16.79
N GLU A 490 18.56 7.74 -17.47
CA GLU A 490 18.92 9.15 -17.75
C GLU A 490 17.83 9.89 -18.54
N ASP A 491 17.08 9.19 -19.39
CA ASP A 491 15.95 9.75 -20.16
C ASP A 491 14.63 9.82 -19.36
N GLY A 492 14.64 9.46 -18.09
CA GLY A 492 13.47 9.43 -17.20
C GLY A 492 12.54 8.24 -17.40
N SER A 493 12.88 7.28 -18.23
CA SER A 493 12.17 5.99 -18.32
C SER A 493 12.50 5.09 -17.14
N LEU A 494 11.66 4.06 -16.89
CA LEU A 494 11.87 3.10 -15.80
C LEU A 494 12.89 2.02 -16.18
N ASN A 495 13.77 1.68 -15.25
CA ASN A 495 14.63 0.50 -15.32
C ASN A 495 13.85 -0.75 -14.93
N LEU A 496 13.16 -1.36 -15.89
CA LEU A 496 12.31 -2.52 -15.64
C LEU A 496 13.13 -3.82 -15.54
N ASN A 497 12.75 -4.66 -14.57
CA ASN A 497 13.25 -6.02 -14.44
C ASN A 497 12.45 -6.95 -15.37
N PRO A 498 13.06 -7.51 -16.42
CA PRO A 498 12.36 -8.40 -17.35
C PRO A 498 11.92 -9.73 -16.70
N ASN A 499 12.52 -10.08 -15.56
CA ASN A 499 12.23 -11.31 -14.81
C ASN A 499 11.33 -11.02 -13.57
N SER A 500 10.60 -9.93 -13.58
CA SER A 500 9.73 -9.53 -12.44
C SER A 500 8.57 -10.48 -12.19
N LEU A 501 8.21 -11.33 -13.14
CA LEU A 501 7.18 -12.36 -13.02
C LEU A 501 7.65 -13.67 -13.66
N THR A 502 7.63 -14.75 -12.87
CA THR A 502 7.79 -16.12 -13.34
C THR A 502 6.53 -16.90 -13.04
N VAL A 503 5.94 -17.53 -14.06
CA VAL A 503 4.76 -18.39 -13.93
C VAL A 503 5.19 -19.84 -14.01
N LYS A 504 4.76 -20.67 -13.05
CA LYS A 504 5.06 -22.10 -13.00
C LYS A 504 3.82 -22.93 -12.80
N GLU A 505 3.79 -24.10 -13.41
CA GLU A 505 2.86 -25.17 -13.11
C GLU A 505 3.49 -26.07 -12.04
N CYS A 506 2.81 -26.22 -10.92
CA CYS A 506 3.34 -26.87 -9.71
C CYS A 506 2.43 -28.00 -9.24
N PHE A 507 2.97 -28.93 -8.47
CA PHE A 507 2.18 -29.95 -7.78
C PHE A 507 2.09 -29.67 -6.28
N VAL A 508 0.88 -29.75 -5.74
CA VAL A 508 0.58 -29.38 -4.36
C VAL A 508 -0.21 -30.47 -3.65
N GLU A 509 -0.20 -30.44 -2.32
CA GLU A 509 -1.09 -31.29 -1.52
C GLU A 509 -2.56 -31.09 -1.94
N PRO A 510 -3.40 -32.15 -1.91
CA PRO A 510 -4.80 -32.02 -2.35
C PRO A 510 -5.59 -30.91 -1.67
N ALA A 511 -5.33 -30.66 -0.39
CA ALA A 511 -6.01 -29.64 0.39
C ALA A 511 -5.81 -28.20 -0.16
N LEU A 512 -4.69 -27.95 -0.82
CA LEU A 512 -4.43 -26.63 -1.44
C LEU A 512 -5.31 -26.34 -2.67
N ALA A 513 -5.86 -27.37 -3.31
CA ALA A 513 -6.77 -27.16 -4.44
C ALA A 513 -8.11 -26.54 -4.01
N GLU A 514 -8.46 -26.63 -2.74
CA GLU A 514 -9.69 -26.08 -2.16
C GLU A 514 -9.49 -24.66 -1.58
N ALA A 515 -8.31 -24.07 -1.78
CA ALA A 515 -7.98 -22.74 -1.28
C ALA A 515 -8.94 -21.68 -1.83
N LYS A 516 -9.46 -20.85 -0.93
CA LYS A 516 -10.37 -19.74 -1.28
C LYS A 516 -9.58 -18.47 -1.62
N PRO A 517 -10.18 -17.55 -2.39
CA PRO A 517 -9.59 -16.24 -2.64
C PRO A 517 -9.08 -15.56 -1.36
N TYR A 518 -7.88 -15.00 -1.42
CA TYR A 518 -7.14 -14.38 -0.31
C TYR A 518 -6.66 -15.34 0.79
N GLU A 519 -6.96 -16.63 0.71
CA GLU A 519 -6.41 -17.59 1.67
C GLU A 519 -4.91 -17.77 1.44
N SER A 520 -4.13 -17.72 2.50
CA SER A 520 -2.67 -17.75 2.41
C SER A 520 -2.05 -18.89 3.23
N PHE A 521 -0.91 -19.37 2.74
CA PHE A 521 -0.19 -20.53 3.25
C PHE A 521 1.32 -20.28 3.20
N GLN A 522 2.05 -20.96 4.08
CA GLN A 522 3.47 -21.13 3.86
C GLN A 522 3.69 -22.39 3.01
N PHE A 523 4.25 -22.25 1.81
CA PHE A 523 4.79 -23.40 1.09
C PHE A 523 6.15 -23.73 1.69
N VAL A 524 6.24 -24.92 2.25
CA VAL A 524 7.40 -25.36 3.02
C VAL A 524 8.69 -25.14 2.24
N ARG A 525 9.67 -24.46 2.85
CA ARG A 525 10.97 -24.11 2.27
C ARG A 525 10.93 -23.12 1.09
N GLN A 526 9.76 -22.72 0.61
CA GLN A 526 9.60 -21.89 -0.59
C GLN A 526 9.26 -20.43 -0.28
N GLY A 527 8.27 -20.19 0.58
CA GLY A 527 7.79 -18.86 0.90
C GLY A 527 6.35 -18.85 1.39
N TYR A 528 5.77 -17.65 1.44
CA TYR A 528 4.34 -17.46 1.71
C TYR A 528 3.62 -17.16 0.40
N PHE A 529 2.45 -17.78 0.24
CA PHE A 529 1.65 -17.73 -0.98
C PHE A 529 0.20 -17.45 -0.65
N CYS A 530 -0.48 -16.73 -1.53
CA CYS A 530 -1.89 -16.35 -1.39
C CYS A 530 -2.67 -16.78 -2.65
N ALA A 531 -3.85 -17.38 -2.47
CA ALA A 531 -4.73 -17.67 -3.59
C ALA A 531 -5.24 -16.36 -4.20
N ASP A 532 -4.96 -16.15 -5.50
CA ASP A 532 -5.33 -14.94 -6.24
C ASP A 532 -6.85 -14.79 -6.29
N ALA A 533 -7.35 -13.63 -5.88
CA ALA A 533 -8.79 -13.39 -5.79
C ALA A 533 -9.47 -13.19 -7.15
N ARG A 534 -8.70 -12.81 -8.18
CA ARG A 534 -9.23 -12.52 -9.53
C ARG A 534 -9.16 -13.73 -10.46
N ASP A 535 -8.05 -14.45 -10.42
CA ASP A 535 -7.74 -15.47 -11.43
C ASP A 535 -7.93 -16.91 -10.94
N SER A 536 -8.11 -17.14 -9.62
CA SER A 536 -8.42 -18.47 -9.09
C SER A 536 -9.82 -18.92 -9.48
N LYS A 537 -9.97 -20.22 -9.71
CA LYS A 537 -11.24 -20.89 -9.95
C LYS A 537 -11.43 -22.01 -8.93
N GLU A 538 -12.66 -22.43 -8.69
CA GLU A 538 -12.97 -23.57 -7.83
C GLU A 538 -12.21 -24.81 -8.29
N GLY A 539 -11.49 -25.44 -7.38
CA GLY A 539 -10.61 -26.59 -7.63
C GLY A 539 -9.34 -26.32 -8.44
N ALA A 540 -9.12 -25.07 -8.87
CA ALA A 540 -7.95 -24.65 -9.65
C ALA A 540 -7.44 -23.26 -9.21
N PRO A 541 -6.93 -23.12 -7.99
CA PRO A 541 -6.40 -21.86 -7.50
C PRO A 541 -5.13 -21.46 -8.25
N VAL A 542 -4.95 -20.16 -8.39
CA VAL A 542 -3.68 -19.53 -8.79
C VAL A 542 -3.05 -18.94 -7.54
N PHE A 543 -1.80 -19.30 -7.25
CA PHE A 543 -1.11 -18.81 -6.07
C PHE A 543 -0.10 -17.72 -6.41
N ASN A 544 -0.25 -16.57 -5.77
CA ASN A 544 0.72 -15.48 -5.82
C ASN A 544 1.73 -15.63 -4.67
N ARG A 545 3.03 -15.61 -4.95
CA ARG A 545 4.03 -15.52 -3.89
C ARG A 545 3.95 -14.14 -3.24
N ILE A 546 3.64 -14.13 -1.95
CA ILE A 546 3.63 -12.92 -1.13
C ILE A 546 5.07 -12.47 -0.92
N VAL A 547 5.88 -13.38 -0.35
CA VAL A 547 7.27 -13.12 0.04
C VAL A 547 8.04 -14.43 0.17
N ALA A 548 9.35 -14.41 -0.13
CA ALA A 548 10.25 -15.52 0.14
C ALA A 548 10.53 -15.68 1.65
N LEU A 549 11.02 -16.85 2.08
CA LEU A 549 11.33 -17.10 3.50
C LEU A 549 12.55 -16.33 4.00
N LYS A 550 13.55 -16.08 3.15
CA LYS A 550 14.76 -15.36 3.52
C LYS A 550 14.51 -13.85 3.48
N SER A 551 15.04 -13.15 4.48
CA SER A 551 15.01 -11.69 4.56
C SER A 551 16.43 -11.13 4.51
N SER A 552 16.61 -10.04 3.77
CA SER A 552 17.80 -9.18 3.84
C SER A 552 17.70 -8.17 4.98
N PHE A 553 16.50 -7.85 5.44
CA PHE A 553 16.24 -6.91 6.52
C PHE A 553 16.46 -7.54 7.90
N ARG A 554 17.07 -6.78 8.81
CA ARG A 554 17.18 -7.11 10.23
C ARG A 554 16.82 -5.87 11.03
N LEU A 555 16.01 -6.05 12.07
CA LEU A 555 15.77 -4.97 13.03
C LEU A 555 17.10 -4.50 13.62
N PRO A 556 17.31 -3.18 13.78
CA PRO A 556 18.43 -2.66 14.56
C PRO A 556 18.40 -3.33 15.94
N LYS A 557 19.55 -3.79 16.41
CA LYS A 557 19.67 -4.28 17.80
C LYS A 557 19.29 -3.12 18.72
N GLN A 558 18.32 -3.33 19.58
CA GLN A 558 18.07 -2.39 20.69
C GLN A 558 19.38 -2.28 21.48
N GLN A 559 19.95 -1.05 21.51
CA GLN A 559 21.11 -0.74 22.35
C GLN A 559 20.67 -0.57 23.77
#